data_575e1f2833ada07c11da4b2cbf2a2d19
#
_entry.id   575e1f2833ada07c11da4b2cbf2a2d19
#
_cell.length_a   1.000
_cell.length_b   1.000
_cell.length_c   1.000
_cell.angle_alpha   90.00
_cell.angle_beta   90.00
_cell.angle_gamma   90.00
#
_symmetry.space_group_name_H-M   'P 1'
#
loop_
_entity.id
_entity.type
_entity.pdbx_description
1 polymer ?
#
loop_
_entity_poly.entity_id
_entity_poly.type
_entity_poly.pdbx_seq_one_letter_code
_entity_poly.pdbx_strand_id
1 'polypeptide(L)'
;RKDTSSLKLEVVAGGIGKLGVSAAVIAGVLQVFLSIIRADEAITPVFVLLLIAEAVMLMASIVIMAVPEGLPMMNSLVQSMNTESMYKKNILVSHKAAFSDSAYMNLLFSDKTGTITEGNLSLVEFVLGDGRIVDHISHNDFLEAITLNNLAKISEGKAIGSNNMDRALLTYSITKGGPEKVDASKVKEISGFDSEKKCATVELNDGTVYWKGATENIINEVTHYMTEDGRVIDFTPSEKAKVEEQMVAQAKRTMKLLSVVKITGSQKILLAVLSLRDNVRKDAIETVEVLNHAGIQVVMVTGDAEETAVAIAKEAGILKDEKTEVVLTHDELEQLSDEELKKKLPMLRVVSRAKPLDKKRLVTIAQQLDDVCGMTGDGVNDAPALKQADIGFAMGDGTAVAQEAGDVVILNN
;
A
#
# COMPACT_ATOMS: atom_id res chain seq x y z
N ARG A 1 -4.99 0.02 -22.71
CA ARG A 1 -3.61 0.08 -22.20
C ARG A 1 -2.66 -0.34 -23.30
N LYS A 2 -1.65 0.46 -23.61
CA LYS A 2 -0.57 0.08 -24.53
C LYS A 2 0.50 -0.62 -23.70
N ASP A 3 0.75 -1.89 -24.00
CA ASP A 3 1.87 -2.65 -23.45
C ASP A 3 3.18 -2.04 -23.98
N THR A 4 3.95 -1.40 -23.11
CA THR A 4 5.21 -0.70 -23.48
C THR A 4 6.23 -1.70 -24.02
N SER A 5 6.27 -2.92 -23.49
CA SER A 5 7.20 -3.95 -23.94
C SER A 5 6.80 -4.50 -25.31
N SER A 6 5.51 -4.71 -25.59
CA SER A 6 5.04 -5.16 -26.89
C SER A 6 5.21 -4.10 -27.96
N LEU A 7 5.01 -2.81 -27.62
CA LEU A 7 5.28 -1.68 -28.53
C LEU A 7 6.75 -1.61 -28.95
N LYS A 8 7.69 -1.78 -28.01
CA LYS A 8 9.13 -1.80 -28.34
C LYS A 8 9.48 -2.97 -29.23
N LEU A 9 8.91 -4.15 -28.96
CA LEU A 9 9.09 -5.34 -29.81
C LEU A 9 8.51 -5.14 -31.20
N GLU A 10 7.33 -4.51 -31.31
CA GLU A 10 6.69 -4.21 -32.60
C GLU A 10 7.53 -3.22 -33.44
N VAL A 11 8.12 -2.20 -32.82
CA VAL A 11 9.04 -1.27 -33.49
C VAL A 11 10.29 -1.99 -34.01
N VAL A 12 10.89 -2.87 -33.18
CA VAL A 12 12.05 -3.67 -33.60
C VAL A 12 11.68 -4.65 -34.72
N ALA A 13 10.59 -5.40 -34.57
CA ALA A 13 10.12 -6.32 -35.60
C ALA A 13 9.79 -5.62 -36.90
N GLY A 14 9.13 -4.44 -36.84
CA GLY A 14 8.84 -3.58 -37.98
C GLY A 14 10.11 -3.06 -38.67
N GLY A 15 11.14 -2.72 -37.90
CA GLY A 15 12.47 -2.33 -38.41
C GLY A 15 13.15 -3.47 -39.18
N ILE A 16 13.18 -4.68 -38.59
CA ILE A 16 13.71 -5.88 -39.22
C ILE A 16 12.94 -6.22 -40.49
N GLY A 17 11.61 -6.14 -40.44
CA GLY A 17 10.74 -6.37 -41.61
C GLY A 17 11.05 -5.43 -42.76
N LYS A 18 11.22 -4.12 -42.50
CA LYS A 18 11.60 -3.13 -43.53
C LYS A 18 12.97 -3.45 -44.14
N LEU A 19 13.95 -3.81 -43.33
CA LEU A 19 15.27 -4.24 -43.82
C LEU A 19 15.17 -5.51 -44.66
N GLY A 20 14.38 -6.49 -44.23
CA GLY A 20 14.14 -7.73 -44.95
C GLY A 20 13.48 -7.50 -46.32
N VAL A 21 12.45 -6.66 -46.41
CA VAL A 21 11.80 -6.28 -47.67
C VAL A 21 12.79 -5.57 -48.59
N SER A 22 13.58 -4.62 -48.05
CA SER A 22 14.56 -3.89 -48.84
C SER A 22 15.63 -4.84 -49.41
N ALA A 23 16.14 -5.75 -48.61
CA ALA A 23 17.10 -6.75 -49.03
C ALA A 23 16.51 -7.74 -50.09
N ALA A 24 15.25 -8.12 -49.90
CA ALA A 24 14.54 -8.99 -50.87
C ALA A 24 14.38 -8.33 -52.23
N VAL A 25 14.00 -7.04 -52.27
CA VAL A 25 13.90 -6.30 -53.51
C VAL A 25 15.26 -6.16 -54.23
N ILE A 26 16.30 -5.82 -53.48
CA ILE A 26 17.66 -5.74 -54.02
C ILE A 26 18.13 -7.07 -54.60
N ALA A 27 17.92 -8.18 -53.85
CA ALA A 27 18.28 -9.52 -54.27
C ALA A 27 17.50 -9.94 -55.52
N GLY A 28 16.19 -9.69 -55.57
CA GLY A 28 15.35 -10.00 -56.74
C GLY A 28 15.79 -9.22 -58.00
N VAL A 29 16.06 -7.93 -57.89
CA VAL A 29 16.55 -7.12 -58.99
C VAL A 29 17.92 -7.64 -59.45
N LEU A 30 18.82 -7.92 -58.51
CA LEU A 30 20.16 -8.46 -58.82
C LEU A 30 20.07 -9.84 -59.49
N GLN A 31 19.18 -10.73 -59.04
CA GLN A 31 18.92 -12.04 -59.62
C GLN A 31 18.49 -11.89 -61.09
N VAL A 32 17.50 -11.01 -61.40
CA VAL A 32 17.04 -10.75 -62.76
C VAL A 32 18.17 -10.19 -63.61
N PHE A 33 18.92 -9.21 -63.11
CA PHE A 33 20.04 -8.60 -63.82
C PHE A 33 21.16 -9.59 -64.18
N LEU A 34 21.59 -10.41 -63.18
CA LEU A 34 22.60 -11.41 -63.39
C LEU A 34 22.18 -12.54 -64.34
N SER A 35 20.92 -12.94 -64.30
CA SER A 35 20.35 -13.98 -65.15
C SER A 35 20.27 -13.52 -66.63
N ILE A 36 19.96 -12.22 -66.87
CA ILE A 36 19.97 -11.66 -68.20
C ILE A 36 21.40 -11.59 -68.77
N ILE A 37 22.39 -11.18 -67.97
CA ILE A 37 23.80 -11.12 -68.41
C ILE A 37 24.35 -12.50 -68.71
N ARG A 38 23.94 -13.55 -68.01
CA ARG A 38 24.40 -14.92 -68.15
C ARG A 38 23.61 -15.72 -69.19
N ALA A 39 22.61 -15.14 -69.84
CA ALA A 39 21.81 -15.82 -70.83
C ALA A 39 22.60 -15.98 -72.13
N ASP A 40 22.97 -17.23 -72.43
CA ASP A 40 23.61 -17.64 -73.69
C ASP A 40 22.60 -17.88 -74.82
N GLU A 41 21.29 -17.88 -74.52
CA GLU A 41 20.21 -18.14 -75.45
C GLU A 41 19.34 -16.90 -75.69
N ALA A 42 18.58 -16.90 -76.82
CA ALA A 42 17.67 -15.83 -77.20
C ALA A 42 16.59 -15.61 -76.09
N ILE A 43 16.42 -14.37 -75.66
CA ILE A 43 15.43 -13.97 -74.68
C ILE A 43 14.01 -14.20 -75.22
N THR A 44 13.40 -15.31 -74.84
CA THR A 44 12.01 -15.62 -75.23
C THR A 44 11.03 -15.12 -74.17
N PRO A 45 9.73 -14.87 -74.52
CA PRO A 45 8.71 -14.50 -73.53
C PRO A 45 8.58 -15.50 -72.38
N VAL A 46 8.76 -16.82 -72.63
CA VAL A 46 8.75 -17.87 -71.63
C VAL A 46 9.91 -17.75 -70.68
N PHE A 47 11.11 -17.45 -71.20
CA PHE A 47 12.34 -17.23 -70.36
C PHE A 47 12.11 -16.06 -69.41
N VAL A 48 11.54 -14.92 -69.90
CA VAL A 48 11.25 -13.76 -69.04
C VAL A 48 10.21 -14.11 -67.97
N LEU A 49 9.19 -14.88 -68.26
CA LEU A 49 8.18 -15.32 -67.32
C LEU A 49 8.79 -16.17 -66.19
N LEU A 50 9.64 -17.14 -66.56
CA LEU A 50 10.32 -18.01 -65.61
C LEU A 50 11.27 -17.19 -64.70
N LEU A 51 12.02 -16.27 -65.27
CA LEU A 51 12.91 -15.40 -64.53
C LEU A 51 12.20 -14.52 -63.52
N ILE A 52 11.05 -13.96 -63.86
CA ILE A 52 10.24 -13.19 -62.96
C ILE A 52 9.70 -14.11 -61.82
N ALA A 53 9.26 -15.34 -62.16
CA ALA A 53 8.77 -16.27 -61.15
C ALA A 53 9.88 -16.66 -60.16
N GLU A 54 11.10 -16.92 -60.62
CA GLU A 54 12.25 -17.23 -59.75
C GLU A 54 12.61 -16.02 -58.86
N ALA A 55 12.63 -14.80 -59.41
CA ALA A 55 12.88 -13.59 -58.62
C ALA A 55 11.83 -13.36 -57.55
N VAL A 56 10.54 -13.57 -57.88
CA VAL A 56 9.42 -13.48 -56.90
C VAL A 56 9.56 -14.54 -55.81
N MET A 57 9.89 -15.77 -56.14
CA MET A 57 10.13 -16.84 -55.17
C MET A 57 11.30 -16.51 -54.24
N LEU A 58 12.41 -15.98 -54.81
CA LEU A 58 13.57 -15.54 -53.99
C LEU A 58 13.19 -14.40 -53.03
N MET A 59 12.52 -13.36 -53.55
CA MET A 59 12.04 -12.25 -52.73
C MET A 59 11.13 -12.73 -51.61
N ALA A 60 10.13 -13.57 -51.91
CA ALA A 60 9.23 -14.13 -50.91
C ALA A 60 9.96 -14.92 -49.84
N SER A 61 10.96 -15.77 -50.24
CA SER A 61 11.75 -16.53 -49.30
C SER A 61 12.56 -15.65 -48.35
N ILE A 62 13.17 -14.57 -48.86
CA ILE A 62 13.91 -13.62 -48.02
C ILE A 62 12.98 -12.89 -47.07
N VAL A 63 11.82 -12.44 -47.52
CA VAL A 63 10.84 -11.77 -46.66
C VAL A 63 10.34 -12.68 -45.54
N ILE A 64 10.01 -13.94 -45.86
CA ILE A 64 9.56 -14.94 -44.87
C ILE A 64 10.66 -15.17 -43.83
N MET A 65 11.92 -15.35 -44.26
CA MET A 65 13.05 -15.54 -43.34
C MET A 65 13.38 -14.31 -42.49
N ALA A 66 13.09 -13.10 -42.99
CA ALA A 66 13.33 -11.84 -42.28
C ALA A 66 12.28 -11.53 -41.20
N VAL A 67 11.08 -12.13 -41.27
CA VAL A 67 10.04 -11.92 -40.24
C VAL A 67 10.39 -12.71 -38.98
N PRO A 68 10.62 -12.04 -37.84
CA PRO A 68 11.00 -12.71 -36.60
C PRO A 68 9.78 -13.33 -35.89
N GLU A 69 9.17 -14.36 -36.48
CA GLU A 69 7.95 -15.00 -35.94
C GLU A 69 8.17 -15.61 -34.52
N GLY A 70 9.40 -15.93 -34.18
CA GLY A 70 9.75 -16.45 -32.85
C GLY A 70 9.69 -15.44 -31.73
N LEU A 71 9.80 -14.13 -32.01
CA LEU A 71 9.82 -13.09 -30.97
C LEU A 71 8.52 -13.00 -30.14
N PRO A 72 7.31 -12.94 -30.74
CA PRO A 72 6.07 -12.96 -29.97
C PRO A 72 5.87 -14.23 -29.16
N MET A 73 6.25 -15.38 -29.73
CA MET A 73 6.14 -16.67 -29.06
C MET A 73 7.10 -16.76 -27.86
N MET A 74 8.36 -16.34 -28.02
CA MET A 74 9.34 -16.30 -26.92
C MET A 74 8.91 -15.34 -25.82
N ASN A 75 8.38 -14.15 -26.17
CA ASN A 75 7.87 -13.22 -25.19
C ASN A 75 6.71 -13.85 -24.37
N SER A 76 5.76 -14.49 -25.02
CA SER A 76 4.65 -15.19 -24.36
C SER A 76 5.12 -16.32 -23.44
N LEU A 77 6.16 -17.07 -23.86
CA LEU A 77 6.75 -18.14 -23.06
C LEU A 77 7.43 -17.57 -21.80
N VAL A 78 8.25 -16.54 -21.95
CA VAL A 78 8.95 -15.88 -20.84
C VAL A 78 7.95 -15.28 -19.86
N GLN A 79 6.93 -14.60 -20.36
CA GLN A 79 5.85 -14.05 -19.50
C GLN A 79 5.12 -15.15 -18.73
N SER A 80 4.87 -16.31 -19.36
CA SER A 80 4.22 -17.44 -18.69
C SER A 80 5.12 -18.05 -17.59
N MET A 81 6.41 -18.22 -17.86
CA MET A 81 7.38 -18.69 -16.86
C MET A 81 7.52 -17.72 -15.69
N ASN A 82 7.55 -16.41 -15.96
CA ASN A 82 7.60 -15.39 -14.93
C ASN A 82 6.32 -15.39 -14.08
N THR A 83 5.16 -15.51 -14.70
CA THR A 83 3.86 -15.60 -13.99
C THR A 83 3.83 -16.82 -13.06
N GLU A 84 4.31 -17.97 -13.50
CA GLU A 84 4.42 -19.17 -12.66
C GLU A 84 5.38 -18.96 -11.48
N SER A 85 6.52 -18.30 -11.73
CA SER A 85 7.49 -17.96 -10.68
C SER A 85 6.89 -17.01 -9.64
N MET A 86 6.08 -16.02 -10.05
CA MET A 86 5.39 -15.09 -9.16
C MET A 86 4.30 -15.78 -8.35
N TYR A 87 3.53 -16.68 -8.98
CA TYR A 87 2.52 -17.46 -8.27
C TYR A 87 3.12 -18.28 -7.11
N LYS A 88 4.31 -18.87 -7.31
CA LYS A 88 5.05 -19.58 -6.25
C LYS A 88 5.50 -18.66 -5.10
N LYS A 89 5.53 -17.35 -5.34
CA LYS A 89 5.81 -16.31 -4.33
C LYS A 89 4.54 -15.67 -3.77
N ASN A 90 3.38 -16.27 -3.98
CA ASN A 90 2.07 -15.75 -3.58
C ASN A 90 1.71 -14.41 -4.25
N ILE A 91 2.15 -14.21 -5.48
CA ILE A 91 1.81 -13.05 -6.31
C ILE A 91 1.01 -13.55 -7.50
N LEU A 92 -0.26 -13.13 -7.59
CA LEU A 92 -1.15 -13.45 -8.69
C LEU A 92 -1.07 -12.36 -9.75
N VAL A 93 -0.63 -12.71 -10.95
CA VAL A 93 -0.58 -11.79 -12.10
C VAL A 93 -1.85 -11.96 -12.94
N SER A 94 -2.75 -10.97 -12.90
CA SER A 94 -4.00 -10.96 -13.66
C SER A 94 -3.77 -10.48 -15.10
N HIS A 95 -2.90 -9.50 -15.30
CA HIS A 95 -2.56 -8.98 -16.63
C HIS A 95 -1.06 -9.07 -16.91
N LYS A 96 -0.67 -10.05 -17.73
CA LYS A 96 0.74 -10.33 -18.04
C LYS A 96 1.48 -9.15 -18.68
N ALA A 97 0.80 -8.37 -19.51
CA ALA A 97 1.37 -7.19 -20.16
C ALA A 97 1.83 -6.15 -19.14
N ALA A 98 0.95 -5.79 -18.19
CA ALA A 98 1.27 -4.82 -17.14
C ALA A 98 2.43 -5.29 -16.25
N PHE A 99 2.54 -6.61 -15.99
CA PHE A 99 3.68 -7.15 -15.26
C PHE A 99 5.01 -6.93 -15.99
N SER A 100 5.01 -7.04 -17.33
CA SER A 100 6.21 -6.75 -18.14
C SER A 100 6.60 -5.26 -18.06
N ASP A 101 5.63 -4.37 -17.92
CA ASP A 101 5.87 -2.93 -17.78
C ASP A 101 6.51 -2.57 -16.43
N SER A 102 6.40 -3.44 -15.41
CA SER A 102 7.05 -3.24 -14.10
C SER A 102 8.59 -3.08 -14.21
N ALA A 103 9.21 -3.68 -15.22
CA ALA A 103 10.64 -3.53 -15.48
C ALA A 103 11.07 -2.10 -15.91
N TYR A 104 10.11 -1.28 -16.30
CA TYR A 104 10.34 0.11 -16.73
C TYR A 104 9.81 1.11 -15.70
N MET A 105 9.24 0.62 -14.60
CA MET A 105 8.66 1.48 -13.56
C MET A 105 9.73 2.39 -12.95
N ASN A 106 9.45 3.68 -12.93
CA ASN A 106 10.31 4.72 -12.33
C ASN A 106 9.60 5.51 -11.23
N LEU A 107 8.28 5.33 -11.07
CA LEU A 107 7.48 6.00 -10.06
C LEU A 107 6.46 5.02 -9.44
N LEU A 108 6.40 4.96 -8.12
CA LEU A 108 5.43 4.16 -7.37
C LEU A 108 4.61 5.06 -6.45
N PHE A 109 3.32 5.14 -6.68
CA PHE A 109 2.35 5.68 -5.73
C PHE A 109 1.93 4.58 -4.78
N SER A 110 2.20 4.75 -3.49
CA SER A 110 1.87 3.76 -2.48
C SER A 110 0.79 4.27 -1.54
N ASP A 111 -0.25 3.46 -1.33
CA ASP A 111 -1.12 3.68 -0.20
C ASP A 111 -0.37 3.47 1.11
N LYS A 112 -0.84 4.10 2.20
CA LYS A 112 -0.24 3.97 3.52
C LYS A 112 -0.67 2.67 4.20
N THR A 113 -2.00 2.53 4.38
CA THR A 113 -2.61 1.52 5.25
C THR A 113 -2.52 0.13 4.64
N GLY A 114 -2.03 -0.85 5.41
CA GLY A 114 -1.86 -2.23 4.92
C GLY A 114 -0.76 -2.42 3.87
N THR A 115 -0.09 -1.35 3.43
CA THR A 115 1.02 -1.39 2.47
C THR A 115 2.32 -0.93 3.12
N ILE A 116 2.44 0.37 3.45
CA ILE A 116 3.59 0.92 4.19
C ILE A 116 3.50 0.57 5.67
N THR A 117 2.27 0.54 6.22
CA THR A 117 1.98 0.16 7.58
C THR A 117 1.34 -1.23 7.66
N GLU A 118 1.29 -1.80 8.85
CA GLU A 118 0.70 -3.14 9.09
C GLU A 118 -0.82 -3.18 8.86
N GLY A 119 -1.49 -2.00 8.79
CA GLY A 119 -2.94 -1.89 8.66
C GLY A 119 -3.70 -2.24 9.94
N ASN A 120 -2.99 -2.60 10.99
CA ASN A 120 -3.54 -2.96 12.29
C ASN A 120 -2.96 -2.04 13.36
N LEU A 121 -3.85 -1.58 14.27
CA LEU A 121 -3.41 -0.83 15.43
C LEU A 121 -2.64 -1.76 16.38
N SER A 122 -1.53 -1.24 16.91
CA SER A 122 -0.77 -1.86 17.97
C SER A 122 -0.73 -0.94 19.18
N LEU A 123 -0.84 -1.50 20.36
CA LEU A 123 -0.68 -0.80 21.62
C LEU A 123 0.83 -0.66 21.90
N VAL A 124 1.32 0.57 21.93
CA VAL A 124 2.78 0.86 21.93
C VAL A 124 3.26 1.29 23.31
N GLU A 125 2.57 2.25 23.92
CA GLU A 125 2.97 2.90 25.16
C GLU A 125 1.74 3.20 26.02
N PHE A 126 1.97 3.45 27.30
CA PHE A 126 0.95 3.80 28.29
C PHE A 126 1.37 5.07 29.02
N VAL A 127 0.46 6.02 29.17
CA VAL A 127 0.64 7.16 30.04
C VAL A 127 -0.10 6.90 31.35
N LEU A 128 0.63 6.87 32.45
CA LEU A 128 0.07 6.72 33.78
C LEU A 128 -0.49 8.05 34.31
N GLY A 129 -1.30 8.01 35.36
CA GLY A 129 -1.91 9.21 35.93
C GLY A 129 -0.93 10.23 36.50
N ASP A 130 0.30 9.86 36.77
CA ASP A 130 1.39 10.77 37.18
C ASP A 130 2.18 11.38 35.99
N GLY A 131 1.77 11.07 34.75
CA GLY A 131 2.39 11.56 33.52
C GLY A 131 3.59 10.72 33.06
N ARG A 132 3.99 9.66 33.76
CA ARG A 132 5.06 8.76 33.30
C ARG A 132 4.58 7.92 32.13
N ILE A 133 5.48 7.67 31.18
CA ILE A 133 5.28 6.74 30.08
C ILE A 133 5.94 5.41 30.44
N VAL A 134 5.18 4.32 30.25
CA VAL A 134 5.67 2.96 30.45
C VAL A 134 5.34 2.12 29.22
N ASP A 135 6.10 1.06 28.97
CA ASP A 135 5.96 0.17 27.81
C ASP A 135 5.03 -1.03 28.12
N HIS A 136 4.69 -1.25 29.37
CA HIS A 136 3.80 -2.32 29.78
C HIS A 136 3.05 -2.01 31.06
N ILE A 137 1.85 -2.58 31.17
CA ILE A 137 1.05 -2.64 32.40
C ILE A 137 0.61 -4.09 32.58
N SER A 138 0.83 -4.65 33.77
CA SER A 138 0.51 -6.04 34.07
C SER A 138 -0.40 -6.23 35.27
N HIS A 139 -0.88 -5.17 35.91
CA HIS A 139 -1.80 -5.32 37.05
C HIS A 139 -3.19 -5.82 36.59
N ASN A 140 -3.82 -6.62 37.44
CA ASN A 140 -5.02 -7.38 37.10
C ASN A 140 -6.19 -6.48 36.66
N ASP A 141 -6.45 -5.36 37.33
CA ASP A 141 -7.56 -4.46 36.99
C ASP A 141 -7.46 -3.93 35.55
N PHE A 142 -6.24 -3.62 35.09
CA PHE A 142 -6.03 -3.18 33.71
C PHE A 142 -6.29 -4.32 32.71
N LEU A 143 -5.73 -5.50 32.97
CA LEU A 143 -5.95 -6.65 32.10
C LEU A 143 -7.42 -7.07 32.06
N GLU A 144 -8.12 -7.02 33.21
CA GLU A 144 -9.56 -7.30 33.30
C GLU A 144 -10.36 -6.28 32.47
N ALA A 145 -10.05 -4.97 32.62
CA ALA A 145 -10.71 -3.90 31.89
C ALA A 145 -10.62 -4.07 30.37
N ILE A 146 -9.40 -4.27 29.83
CA ILE A 146 -9.22 -4.38 28.36
C ILE A 146 -9.69 -5.71 27.79
N THR A 147 -9.78 -6.75 28.62
CA THR A 147 -10.27 -8.08 28.22
C THR A 147 -11.80 -8.11 28.19
N LEU A 148 -12.45 -7.65 29.25
CA LEU A 148 -13.92 -7.71 29.40
C LEU A 148 -14.63 -6.60 28.62
N ASN A 149 -14.09 -5.38 28.62
CA ASN A 149 -14.63 -4.27 27.81
C ASN A 149 -14.11 -4.36 26.37
N ASN A 150 -14.47 -5.45 25.67
CA ASN A 150 -13.94 -5.76 24.36
C ASN A 150 -14.97 -6.54 23.53
N LEU A 151 -15.18 -6.16 22.27
CA LEU A 151 -16.07 -6.83 21.33
C LEU A 151 -15.34 -7.83 20.42
N ALA A 152 -14.00 -7.79 20.39
CA ALA A 152 -13.21 -8.79 19.69
C ALA A 152 -13.26 -10.14 20.42
N LYS A 153 -13.08 -11.23 19.69
CA LYS A 153 -13.11 -12.60 20.19
C LYS A 153 -11.78 -13.28 19.96
N ILE A 154 -11.49 -14.31 20.75
CA ILE A 154 -10.31 -15.12 20.55
C ILE A 154 -10.67 -16.31 19.66
N SER A 155 -9.91 -16.52 18.59
CA SER A 155 -9.98 -17.70 17.76
C SER A 155 -8.56 -18.16 17.44
N GLU A 156 -8.27 -19.43 17.70
CA GLU A 156 -6.94 -20.03 17.48
C GLU A 156 -5.78 -19.23 18.13
N GLY A 157 -6.04 -18.67 19.33
CA GLY A 157 -5.06 -17.86 20.06
C GLY A 157 -4.85 -16.44 19.53
N LYS A 158 -5.63 -16.00 18.53
CA LYS A 158 -5.56 -14.66 17.94
C LYS A 158 -6.84 -13.87 18.22
N ALA A 159 -6.70 -12.55 18.37
CA ALA A 159 -7.83 -11.64 18.48
C ALA A 159 -8.47 -11.39 17.11
N ILE A 160 -9.75 -11.66 16.95
CA ILE A 160 -10.52 -11.43 15.72
C ILE A 160 -11.72 -10.52 16.00
N GLY A 161 -12.07 -9.66 15.07
CA GLY A 161 -13.19 -8.72 15.18
C GLY A 161 -13.07 -7.59 14.16
N SER A 162 -14.17 -6.87 13.94
CA SER A 162 -14.22 -5.75 12.99
C SER A 162 -13.55 -4.48 13.49
N ASN A 163 -13.46 -4.29 14.81
CA ASN A 163 -12.88 -3.10 15.42
C ASN A 163 -11.38 -3.28 15.67
N ASN A 164 -10.53 -2.51 14.95
CA ASN A 164 -9.07 -2.58 15.05
C ASN A 164 -8.56 -2.24 16.46
N MET A 165 -9.21 -1.32 17.16
CA MET A 165 -8.84 -0.91 18.52
C MET A 165 -9.09 -2.06 19.50
N ASP A 166 -10.26 -2.69 19.44
CA ASP A 166 -10.60 -3.84 20.25
C ASP A 166 -9.66 -5.03 20.00
N ARG A 167 -9.32 -5.28 18.72
CA ARG A 167 -8.32 -6.31 18.40
C ARG A 167 -6.96 -6.00 18.99
N ALA A 168 -6.50 -4.76 18.93
CA ALA A 168 -5.22 -4.35 19.50
C ALA A 168 -5.18 -4.57 21.01
N LEU A 169 -6.22 -4.19 21.73
CA LEU A 169 -6.33 -4.36 23.17
C LEU A 169 -6.38 -5.85 23.56
N LEU A 170 -7.18 -6.65 22.84
CA LEU A 170 -7.28 -8.08 23.12
C LEU A 170 -5.98 -8.81 22.77
N THR A 171 -5.29 -8.43 21.70
CA THR A 171 -3.97 -8.96 21.35
C THR A 171 -2.96 -8.70 22.48
N TYR A 172 -2.91 -7.46 23.00
CA TYR A 172 -2.06 -7.15 24.14
C TYR A 172 -2.44 -8.00 25.37
N SER A 173 -3.74 -8.11 25.68
CA SER A 173 -4.21 -8.93 26.79
C SER A 173 -3.78 -10.40 26.66
N ILE A 174 -3.89 -10.99 25.47
CA ILE A 174 -3.45 -12.36 25.18
C ILE A 174 -1.94 -12.50 25.48
N THR A 175 -1.09 -11.57 25.02
CA THR A 175 0.36 -11.64 25.26
C THR A 175 0.74 -11.55 26.74
N LYS A 176 -0.13 -11.01 27.58
CA LYS A 176 0.06 -10.91 29.05
C LYS A 176 -0.68 -11.99 29.83
N GLY A 177 -1.30 -12.95 29.14
CA GLY A 177 -2.10 -14.02 29.75
C GLY A 177 -3.39 -13.52 30.40
N GLY A 178 -3.93 -12.39 29.92
CA GLY A 178 -5.16 -11.79 30.44
C GLY A 178 -6.37 -12.69 30.36
N PRO A 179 -6.68 -13.35 29.22
CA PRO A 179 -7.84 -14.22 29.08
C PRO A 179 -7.84 -15.40 30.05
N GLU A 180 -6.66 -15.89 30.47
CA GLU A 180 -6.53 -16.98 31.45
C GLU A 180 -6.70 -16.50 32.89
N LYS A 181 -6.46 -15.20 33.15
CA LYS A 181 -6.52 -14.55 34.45
C LYS A 181 -7.87 -13.89 34.73
N VAL A 182 -8.67 -13.68 33.70
CA VAL A 182 -9.92 -12.92 33.77
C VAL A 182 -11.13 -13.84 33.68
N ASP A 183 -12.02 -13.72 34.64
CA ASP A 183 -13.26 -14.48 34.71
C ASP A 183 -14.40 -13.74 34.01
N ALA A 184 -14.73 -14.18 32.80
CA ALA A 184 -15.81 -13.57 31.99
C ALA A 184 -17.21 -13.77 32.61
N SER A 185 -17.39 -14.71 33.55
CA SER A 185 -18.68 -14.94 34.25
C SER A 185 -19.08 -13.78 35.18
N LYS A 186 -18.12 -12.90 35.51
CA LYS A 186 -18.36 -11.68 36.29
C LYS A 186 -19.11 -10.59 35.53
N VAL A 187 -19.20 -10.68 34.24
CA VAL A 187 -19.82 -9.65 33.40
C VAL A 187 -21.34 -9.70 33.59
N LYS A 188 -21.90 -8.57 33.96
CA LYS A 188 -23.35 -8.35 34.07
C LYS A 188 -23.90 -7.80 32.77
N GLU A 189 -23.27 -6.75 32.22
CA GLU A 189 -23.72 -6.06 31.01
C GLU A 189 -22.53 -5.48 30.25
N ILE A 190 -22.60 -5.54 28.92
CA ILE A 190 -21.65 -4.87 28.02
C ILE A 190 -22.43 -3.84 27.20
N SER A 191 -22.10 -2.55 27.38
CA SER A 191 -22.55 -1.47 26.49
C SER A 191 -21.46 -1.21 25.47
N GLY A 192 -21.75 -1.52 24.21
CA GLY A 192 -20.84 -1.26 23.09
C GLY A 192 -20.51 0.24 22.95
N PHE A 193 -19.72 0.55 21.92
CA PHE A 193 -19.31 1.93 21.69
C PHE A 193 -20.50 2.83 21.38
N ASP A 194 -20.71 3.84 22.23
CA ASP A 194 -21.68 4.91 22.07
C ASP A 194 -21.01 6.10 21.37
N SER A 195 -21.49 6.46 20.19
CA SER A 195 -20.90 7.52 19.36
C SER A 195 -21.13 8.93 19.92
N GLU A 196 -22.16 9.15 20.74
CA GLU A 196 -22.41 10.43 21.38
C GLU A 196 -21.49 10.61 22.60
N LYS A 197 -21.36 9.58 23.42
CA LYS A 197 -20.46 9.58 24.60
C LYS A 197 -19.02 9.26 24.24
N LYS A 198 -18.76 8.75 23.03
CA LYS A 198 -17.44 8.30 22.53
C LYS A 198 -16.75 7.32 23.48
N CYS A 199 -17.51 6.43 24.07
CA CYS A 199 -17.03 5.46 25.04
C CYS A 199 -17.78 4.12 24.96
N ALA A 200 -17.18 3.09 25.52
CA ALA A 200 -17.78 1.79 25.76
C ALA A 200 -17.62 1.40 27.24
N THR A 201 -18.58 0.69 27.80
CA THR A 201 -18.57 0.26 29.20
C THR A 201 -18.87 -1.21 29.36
N VAL A 202 -18.32 -1.83 30.41
CA VAL A 202 -18.73 -3.13 30.90
C VAL A 202 -19.00 -3.03 32.39
N GLU A 203 -20.16 -3.51 32.84
CA GLU A 203 -20.56 -3.60 34.23
C GLU A 203 -20.36 -5.03 34.74
N LEU A 204 -19.75 -5.17 35.91
CA LEU A 204 -19.56 -6.44 36.60
C LEU A 204 -20.65 -6.69 37.62
N ASN A 205 -20.81 -7.96 38.04
CA ASN A 205 -21.81 -8.37 39.02
C ASN A 205 -21.63 -7.73 40.42
N ASP A 206 -20.41 -7.28 40.73
CA ASP A 206 -20.08 -6.59 41.99
C ASP A 206 -20.33 -5.05 41.92
N GLY A 207 -20.85 -4.55 40.80
CA GLY A 207 -21.08 -3.14 40.59
C GLY A 207 -19.86 -2.35 40.10
N THR A 208 -18.72 -2.99 39.87
CA THR A 208 -17.57 -2.37 39.18
C THR A 208 -17.91 -2.10 37.71
N VAL A 209 -17.55 -0.90 37.21
CA VAL A 209 -17.71 -0.58 35.80
C VAL A 209 -16.34 -0.25 35.21
N TYR A 210 -15.98 -0.92 34.11
CA TYR A 210 -14.84 -0.53 33.29
C TYR A 210 -15.31 0.33 32.13
N TRP A 211 -14.69 1.47 31.96
CA TRP A 211 -15.01 2.48 30.98
C TRP A 211 -13.80 2.71 30.07
N LYS A 212 -13.96 2.58 28.78
CA LYS A 212 -12.93 2.92 27.80
C LYS A 212 -13.48 3.89 26.77
N GLY A 213 -12.67 4.87 26.35
CA GLY A 213 -13.11 5.85 25.35
C GLY A 213 -12.08 6.92 25.06
N ALA A 214 -12.47 7.87 24.22
CA ALA A 214 -11.64 8.99 23.83
C ALA A 214 -11.14 9.77 25.06
N THR A 215 -9.83 9.97 25.15
CA THR A 215 -9.22 10.54 26.35
C THR A 215 -9.72 11.95 26.66
N GLU A 216 -9.96 12.77 25.64
CA GLU A 216 -10.46 14.14 25.81
C GLU A 216 -11.82 14.19 26.53
N ASN A 217 -12.64 13.16 26.36
CA ASN A 217 -13.97 13.10 26.97
C ASN A 217 -13.92 12.55 28.39
N ILE A 218 -12.97 11.66 28.68
CA ILE A 218 -12.90 10.91 29.93
C ILE A 218 -12.06 11.61 30.98
N ILE A 219 -10.94 12.23 30.61
CA ILE A 219 -9.92 12.73 31.55
C ILE A 219 -10.46 13.78 32.53
N ASN A 220 -11.49 14.52 32.14
CA ASN A 220 -12.13 15.53 32.97
C ASN A 220 -13.02 14.97 34.07
N GLU A 221 -13.44 13.70 33.93
CA GLU A 221 -14.32 13.04 34.88
C GLU A 221 -13.56 12.15 35.88
N VAL A 222 -12.28 11.94 35.64
CA VAL A 222 -11.41 11.10 36.49
C VAL A 222 -11.19 11.80 37.83
N THR A 223 -11.29 11.03 38.92
CA THR A 223 -11.09 11.53 40.30
C THR A 223 -9.82 10.96 40.96
N HIS A 224 -9.40 9.77 40.53
CA HIS A 224 -8.23 9.06 41.04
C HIS A 224 -7.46 8.43 39.90
N TYR A 225 -6.24 8.02 40.15
CA TYR A 225 -5.48 7.20 39.21
C TYR A 225 -4.81 6.02 39.92
N MET A 226 -4.50 4.98 39.15
CA MET A 226 -3.76 3.82 39.63
C MET A 226 -2.29 4.00 39.27
N THR A 227 -1.44 3.82 40.28
CA THR A 227 0.02 3.81 40.11
C THR A 227 0.47 2.47 39.52
N GLU A 228 1.72 2.40 39.04
CA GLU A 228 2.30 1.17 38.49
C GLU A 228 2.29 -0.01 39.46
N ASP A 229 2.44 0.27 40.76
CA ASP A 229 2.37 -0.72 41.85
C ASP A 229 0.94 -1.02 42.35
N GLY A 230 -0.09 -0.50 41.65
CA GLY A 230 -1.50 -0.81 41.92
C GLY A 230 -2.16 -0.01 43.04
N ARG A 231 -1.52 1.05 43.56
CA ARG A 231 -2.13 1.95 44.54
C ARG A 231 -3.04 2.95 43.88
N VAL A 232 -4.14 3.29 44.53
CA VAL A 232 -5.07 4.32 44.07
C VAL A 232 -4.77 5.62 44.79
N ILE A 233 -4.55 6.70 44.02
CA ILE A 233 -4.16 8.02 44.50
C ILE A 233 -5.10 9.07 43.87
N ASP A 234 -5.34 10.18 44.55
CA ASP A 234 -6.13 11.31 44.04
C ASP A 234 -5.53 11.89 42.76
N PHE A 235 -6.37 12.12 41.75
CA PHE A 235 -5.97 12.73 40.49
C PHE A 235 -6.10 14.25 40.61
N THR A 236 -5.03 14.88 41.09
CA THR A 236 -5.01 16.33 41.30
C THR A 236 -4.85 17.10 39.99
N PRO A 237 -5.12 18.42 39.96
CA PRO A 237 -4.89 19.26 38.79
C PRO A 237 -3.44 19.23 38.28
N SER A 238 -2.47 18.99 39.18
CA SER A 238 -1.04 18.87 38.81
C SER A 238 -0.78 17.60 37.99
N GLU A 239 -1.28 16.44 38.44
CA GLU A 239 -1.14 15.18 37.69
C GLU A 239 -1.89 15.25 36.37
N LYS A 240 -3.10 15.83 36.38
CA LYS A 240 -3.88 16.03 35.17
C LYS A 240 -3.12 16.83 34.12
N ALA A 241 -2.49 17.94 34.50
CA ALA A 241 -1.69 18.77 33.59
C ALA A 241 -0.52 17.98 32.97
N LYS A 242 0.14 17.10 33.75
CA LYS A 242 1.19 16.24 33.23
C LYS A 242 0.67 15.22 32.21
N VAL A 243 -0.47 14.61 32.48
CA VAL A 243 -1.10 13.68 31.52
C VAL A 243 -1.50 14.40 30.24
N GLU A 244 -2.09 15.61 30.34
CA GLU A 244 -2.48 16.43 29.18
C GLU A 244 -1.25 16.84 28.36
N GLU A 245 -0.11 17.18 28.99
CA GLU A 245 1.15 17.45 28.30
C GLU A 245 1.61 16.21 27.49
N GLN A 246 1.57 15.03 28.10
CA GLN A 246 1.91 13.78 27.40
C GLN A 246 0.92 13.44 26.29
N MET A 247 -0.39 13.70 26.48
CA MET A 247 -1.37 13.52 25.41
C MET A 247 -1.01 14.35 24.18
N VAL A 248 -0.64 15.62 24.37
CA VAL A 248 -0.20 16.51 23.28
C VAL A 248 1.08 15.95 22.61
N ALA A 249 2.04 15.50 23.40
CA ALA A 249 3.28 14.90 22.89
C ALA A 249 3.00 13.62 22.08
N GLN A 250 2.13 12.76 22.58
CA GLN A 250 1.75 11.52 21.89
C GLN A 250 0.92 11.78 20.61
N ALA A 251 0.03 12.76 20.64
CA ALA A 251 -0.73 13.18 19.45
C ALA A 251 0.20 13.68 18.34
N LYS A 252 1.25 14.44 18.68
CA LYS A 252 2.29 14.86 17.71
C LYS A 252 3.07 13.68 17.13
N ARG A 253 3.17 12.55 17.84
CA ARG A 253 3.75 11.28 17.37
C ARG A 253 2.72 10.40 16.63
N THR A 254 1.55 10.97 16.29
CA THR A 254 0.49 10.29 15.53
C THR A 254 -0.17 9.12 16.25
N MET A 255 -0.07 9.10 17.59
CA MET A 255 -0.71 8.08 18.39
C MET A 255 -2.21 8.36 18.53
N LYS A 256 -3.03 7.33 18.42
CA LYS A 256 -4.43 7.36 18.83
C LYS A 256 -4.50 7.10 20.33
N LEU A 257 -5.16 8.01 21.06
CA LEU A 257 -5.24 7.93 22.51
C LEU A 257 -6.59 7.37 22.98
N LEU A 258 -6.53 6.46 23.92
CA LEU A 258 -7.69 5.81 24.52
C LEU A 258 -7.51 5.72 26.03
N SER A 259 -8.41 6.26 26.82
CA SER A 259 -8.38 6.10 28.28
C SER A 259 -9.15 4.86 28.73
N VAL A 260 -8.60 4.18 29.72
CA VAL A 260 -9.24 3.07 30.44
C VAL A 260 -9.38 3.45 31.91
N VAL A 261 -10.63 3.39 32.40
CA VAL A 261 -11.02 3.83 33.74
C VAL A 261 -11.79 2.71 34.44
N LYS A 262 -11.52 2.51 35.73
CA LYS A 262 -12.30 1.67 36.66
C LYS A 262 -13.18 2.58 37.49
N ILE A 263 -14.45 2.27 37.56
CA ILE A 263 -15.42 2.98 38.42
C ILE A 263 -15.86 2.03 39.51
N THR A 264 -15.66 2.45 40.76
CA THR A 264 -16.08 1.70 41.95
C THR A 264 -16.71 2.69 42.95
N GLY A 265 -18.01 2.57 43.18
CA GLY A 265 -18.75 3.53 43.97
C GLY A 265 -18.69 4.94 43.32
N SER A 266 -18.16 5.93 44.04
CA SER A 266 -18.01 7.31 43.56
C SER A 266 -16.64 7.58 42.91
N GLN A 267 -15.70 6.63 42.98
CA GLN A 267 -14.34 6.81 42.47
C GLN A 267 -14.26 6.42 40.99
N LYS A 268 -13.73 7.34 40.18
CA LYS A 268 -13.37 7.11 38.77
C LYS A 268 -11.85 7.07 38.66
N ILE A 269 -11.30 5.88 38.57
CA ILE A 269 -9.86 5.59 38.68
C ILE A 269 -9.28 5.40 37.28
N LEU A 270 -8.43 6.33 36.83
CA LEU A 270 -7.67 6.16 35.58
C LEU A 270 -6.67 5.00 35.73
N LEU A 271 -6.83 3.96 34.95
CA LEU A 271 -5.87 2.86 34.89
C LEU A 271 -4.69 3.18 34.01
N ALA A 272 -4.94 3.75 32.83
CA ALA A 272 -3.95 4.33 31.92
C ALA A 272 -4.60 5.07 30.78
N VAL A 273 -3.82 5.95 30.13
CA VAL A 273 -4.05 6.39 28.77
C VAL A 273 -3.19 5.54 27.84
N LEU A 274 -3.83 4.91 26.87
CA LEU A 274 -3.24 3.99 25.92
C LEU A 274 -2.84 4.74 24.66
N SER A 275 -1.62 4.54 24.19
CA SER A 275 -1.11 5.08 22.93
C SER A 275 -1.08 3.96 21.89
N LEU A 276 -1.94 4.07 20.88
CA LEU A 276 -2.05 3.12 19.78
C LEU A 276 -1.60 3.76 18.48
N ARG A 277 -0.89 3.00 17.66
CA ARG A 277 -0.57 3.42 16.29
C ARG A 277 -0.58 2.23 15.33
N ASP A 278 -0.67 2.54 14.06
CA ASP A 278 -0.42 1.62 12.97
C ASP A 278 1.08 1.71 12.64
N ASN A 279 1.83 0.65 12.92
CA ASN A 279 3.29 0.64 12.78
C ASN A 279 3.72 0.56 11.33
N VAL A 280 4.82 1.22 11.00
CA VAL A 280 5.50 1.01 9.73
C VAL A 280 6.06 -0.42 9.69
N ARG A 281 5.83 -1.12 8.60
CA ARG A 281 6.34 -2.47 8.38
C ARG A 281 7.87 -2.43 8.22
N LYS A 282 8.57 -3.37 8.83
CA LYS A 282 10.03 -3.46 8.71
C LYS A 282 10.47 -3.72 7.27
N ASP A 283 9.75 -4.60 6.57
CA ASP A 283 10.01 -4.92 5.17
C ASP A 283 9.67 -3.74 4.23
N ALA A 284 8.75 -2.85 4.60
CA ALA A 284 8.49 -1.63 3.84
C ALA A 284 9.68 -0.67 3.86
N ILE A 285 10.36 -0.51 5.00
CA ILE A 285 11.55 0.34 5.11
C ILE A 285 12.66 -0.18 4.18
N GLU A 286 12.96 -1.48 4.25
CA GLU A 286 13.97 -2.13 3.40
C GLU A 286 13.59 -2.02 1.91
N THR A 287 12.29 -2.22 1.59
CA THR A 287 11.80 -2.14 0.22
C THR A 287 11.90 -0.72 -0.34
N VAL A 288 11.54 0.30 0.42
CA VAL A 288 11.68 1.71 0.00
C VAL A 288 13.14 2.05 -0.27
N GLU A 289 14.07 1.55 0.54
CA GLU A 289 15.50 1.74 0.30
C GLU A 289 15.94 1.09 -1.01
N VAL A 290 15.54 -0.16 -1.27
CA VAL A 290 15.83 -0.89 -2.52
C VAL A 290 15.25 -0.15 -3.74
N LEU A 291 14.00 0.30 -3.67
CA LEU A 291 13.36 1.05 -4.74
C LEU A 291 14.08 2.36 -5.04
N ASN A 292 14.44 3.12 -4.00
CA ASN A 292 15.22 4.36 -4.16
C ASN A 292 16.59 4.10 -4.82
N HIS A 293 17.30 3.03 -4.45
CA HIS A 293 18.56 2.64 -5.09
C HIS A 293 18.37 2.19 -6.54
N ALA A 294 17.23 1.62 -6.87
CA ALA A 294 16.87 1.26 -8.25
C ALA A 294 16.44 2.48 -9.09
N GLY A 295 16.42 3.68 -8.52
CA GLY A 295 15.97 4.90 -9.21
C GLY A 295 14.45 5.03 -9.30
N ILE A 296 13.69 4.26 -8.52
CA ILE A 296 12.23 4.32 -8.47
C ILE A 296 11.83 5.29 -7.36
N GLN A 297 11.17 6.36 -7.75
CA GLN A 297 10.59 7.31 -6.80
C GLN A 297 9.38 6.70 -6.11
N VAL A 298 9.33 6.75 -4.78
CA VAL A 298 8.17 6.33 -3.99
C VAL A 298 7.44 7.57 -3.48
N VAL A 299 6.12 7.62 -3.71
CA VAL A 299 5.23 8.68 -3.23
C VAL A 299 4.12 8.04 -2.41
N MET A 300 4.03 8.39 -1.13
CA MET A 300 2.96 7.94 -0.27
C MET A 300 1.72 8.81 -0.43
N VAL A 301 0.56 8.20 -0.66
CA VAL A 301 -0.73 8.89 -0.84
C VAL A 301 -1.74 8.35 0.16
N THR A 302 -2.16 9.18 1.11
CA THR A 302 -3.03 8.76 2.23
C THR A 302 -4.13 9.76 2.54
N GLY A 303 -5.26 9.26 3.06
CA GLY A 303 -6.33 10.10 3.60
C GLY A 303 -6.05 10.68 5.00
N ASP A 304 -4.93 10.30 5.63
CA ASP A 304 -4.56 10.77 6.97
C ASP A 304 -4.17 12.26 7.00
N ALA A 305 -4.13 12.82 8.20
CA ALA A 305 -3.62 14.17 8.44
C ALA A 305 -2.14 14.29 8.05
N GLU A 306 -1.71 15.50 7.68
CA GLU A 306 -0.36 15.77 7.18
C GLU A 306 0.73 15.35 8.18
N GLU A 307 0.55 15.69 9.45
CA GLU A 307 1.52 15.38 10.50
C GLU A 307 1.74 13.86 10.63
N THR A 308 0.66 13.07 10.51
CA THR A 308 0.72 11.61 10.53
C THR A 308 1.42 11.07 9.29
N ALA A 309 1.05 11.58 8.12
CA ALA A 309 1.63 11.16 6.86
C ALA A 309 3.14 11.46 6.78
N VAL A 310 3.54 12.66 7.19
CA VAL A 310 4.96 13.07 7.25
C VAL A 310 5.77 12.19 8.19
N ALA A 311 5.25 11.92 9.40
CA ALA A 311 5.96 11.08 10.38
C ALA A 311 6.18 9.65 9.86
N ILE A 312 5.15 9.05 9.26
CA ILE A 312 5.22 7.70 8.68
C ILE A 312 6.16 7.68 7.46
N ALA A 313 6.07 8.68 6.58
CA ALA A 313 6.95 8.78 5.41
C ALA A 313 8.43 8.93 5.78
N LYS A 314 8.74 9.65 6.86
CA LYS A 314 10.11 9.74 7.42
C LYS A 314 10.57 8.40 7.97
N GLU A 315 9.74 7.74 8.78
CA GLU A 315 10.05 6.44 9.38
C GLU A 315 10.26 5.36 8.30
N ALA A 316 9.48 5.40 7.22
CA ALA A 316 9.61 4.50 6.07
C ALA A 316 10.77 4.85 5.12
N GLY A 317 11.46 5.99 5.30
CA GLY A 317 12.54 6.45 4.41
C GLY A 317 12.07 7.00 3.05
N ILE A 318 10.77 7.30 2.92
CA ILE A 318 10.19 7.92 1.72
C ILE A 318 10.51 9.41 1.69
N LEU A 319 10.35 10.10 2.82
CA LEU A 319 10.65 11.53 3.00
C LEU A 319 11.96 11.67 3.76
N LYS A 320 13.00 12.25 3.13
CA LYS A 320 14.34 12.39 3.70
C LYS A 320 14.65 13.83 4.10
N ASP A 321 14.22 14.79 3.30
CA ASP A 321 14.50 16.23 3.53
C ASP A 321 13.30 17.10 3.15
N GLU A 322 12.58 17.60 4.16
CA GLU A 322 11.43 18.49 3.97
C GLU A 322 11.75 19.84 3.29
N LYS A 323 13.03 20.19 3.17
CA LYS A 323 13.42 21.45 2.50
C LYS A 323 13.51 21.30 1.00
N THR A 324 13.82 20.12 0.52
CA THR A 324 14.04 19.83 -0.90
C THR A 324 12.94 18.94 -1.50
N GLU A 325 12.27 18.17 -0.67
CA GLU A 325 11.21 17.25 -1.07
C GLU A 325 9.83 17.85 -0.78
N VAL A 326 8.85 17.52 -1.62
CA VAL A 326 7.52 18.14 -1.60
C VAL A 326 6.53 17.25 -0.84
N VAL A 327 5.83 17.86 0.09
CA VAL A 327 4.64 17.33 0.75
C VAL A 327 3.46 18.20 0.33
N LEU A 328 2.32 17.60 -0.03
CA LEU A 328 1.09 18.30 -0.39
C LEU A 328 -0.09 17.74 0.41
N THR A 329 -0.97 18.63 0.81
CA THR A 329 -2.32 18.26 1.25
C THR A 329 -3.27 18.16 0.05
N HIS A 330 -4.46 17.56 0.23
CA HIS A 330 -5.51 17.59 -0.77
C HIS A 330 -5.82 19.02 -1.26
N ASP A 331 -5.99 19.96 -0.32
CA ASP A 331 -6.38 21.33 -0.63
C ASP A 331 -5.31 22.05 -1.46
N GLU A 332 -4.03 21.84 -1.15
CA GLU A 332 -2.92 22.37 -1.94
C GLU A 332 -2.84 21.70 -3.32
N LEU A 333 -3.03 20.39 -3.39
CA LEU A 333 -3.05 19.65 -4.65
C LEU A 333 -4.20 20.11 -5.57
N GLU A 334 -5.38 20.40 -5.01
CA GLU A 334 -6.55 20.89 -5.76
C GLU A 334 -6.32 22.28 -6.34
N GLN A 335 -5.58 23.15 -5.64
CA GLN A 335 -5.25 24.50 -6.09
C GLN A 335 -4.20 24.54 -7.22
N LEU A 336 -3.39 23.50 -7.37
CA LEU A 336 -2.37 23.43 -8.41
C LEU A 336 -3.00 23.11 -9.78
N SER A 337 -2.57 23.85 -10.79
CA SER A 337 -2.79 23.46 -12.18
C SER A 337 -2.00 22.20 -12.54
N ASP A 338 -2.39 21.52 -13.60
CA ASP A 338 -1.67 20.32 -14.04
C ASP A 338 -0.21 20.61 -14.42
N GLU A 339 0.06 21.77 -15.00
CA GLU A 339 1.43 22.19 -15.36
C GLU A 339 2.30 22.51 -14.13
N GLU A 340 1.71 23.03 -13.06
CA GLU A 340 2.43 23.24 -11.79
C GLU A 340 2.68 21.92 -11.09
N LEU A 341 1.70 21.00 -11.12
CA LEU A 341 1.84 19.66 -10.54
C LEU A 341 2.93 18.86 -11.26
N LYS A 342 3.01 18.92 -12.60
CA LYS A 342 4.10 18.30 -13.38
C LYS A 342 5.48 18.77 -12.93
N LYS A 343 5.64 20.04 -12.59
CA LYS A 343 6.93 20.59 -12.11
C LYS A 343 7.29 20.09 -10.70
N LYS A 344 6.27 19.85 -9.85
CA LYS A 344 6.47 19.41 -8.47
C LYS A 344 6.62 17.90 -8.35
N LEU A 345 6.05 17.12 -9.29
CA LEU A 345 5.98 15.66 -9.21
C LEU A 345 7.34 14.97 -9.01
N PRO A 346 8.46 15.38 -9.63
CA PRO A 346 9.75 14.73 -9.41
C PRO A 346 10.26 14.84 -7.96
N MET A 347 9.84 15.86 -7.23
CA MET A 347 10.22 16.07 -5.82
C MET A 347 9.12 15.65 -4.83
N LEU A 348 7.94 15.24 -5.32
CA LEU A 348 6.81 14.84 -4.48
C LEU A 348 7.13 13.55 -3.71
N ARG A 349 6.85 13.51 -2.41
CA ARG A 349 7.03 12.34 -1.55
C ARG A 349 5.77 11.94 -0.82
N VAL A 350 4.92 12.91 -0.46
CA VAL A 350 3.73 12.67 0.34
C VAL A 350 2.55 13.48 -0.18
N VAL A 351 1.39 12.83 -0.28
CA VAL A 351 0.10 13.51 -0.43
C VAL A 351 -0.80 13.07 0.71
N SER A 352 -1.16 14.01 1.58
CA SER A 352 -2.00 13.81 2.76
C SER A 352 -3.44 14.27 2.52
N ARG A 353 -4.38 13.78 3.34
CA ARG A 353 -5.83 14.04 3.23
C ARG A 353 -6.38 13.75 1.82
N ALA A 354 -5.68 12.88 1.07
CA ALA A 354 -5.99 12.58 -0.31
C ALA A 354 -7.39 11.96 -0.47
N LYS A 355 -8.08 12.42 -1.50
CA LYS A 355 -9.35 11.83 -1.95
C LYS A 355 -9.10 10.82 -3.07
N PRO A 356 -10.04 9.92 -3.38
CA PRO A 356 -9.88 8.93 -4.45
C PRO A 356 -9.53 9.52 -5.81
N LEU A 357 -10.07 10.68 -6.14
CA LEU A 357 -9.78 11.39 -7.40
C LEU A 357 -8.36 11.94 -7.48
N ASP A 358 -7.75 12.29 -6.34
CA ASP A 358 -6.36 12.77 -6.31
C ASP A 358 -5.40 11.67 -6.72
N LYS A 359 -5.61 10.44 -6.23
CA LYS A 359 -4.81 9.26 -6.61
C LYS A 359 -4.83 9.05 -8.13
N LYS A 360 -6.01 9.13 -8.74
CA LYS A 360 -6.16 9.02 -10.20
C LYS A 360 -5.49 10.18 -10.94
N ARG A 361 -5.63 11.42 -10.44
CA ARG A 361 -5.02 12.62 -11.06
C ARG A 361 -3.49 12.51 -11.05
N LEU A 362 -2.89 12.12 -9.93
CA LEU A 362 -1.44 11.93 -9.80
C LEU A 362 -0.91 10.93 -10.83
N VAL A 363 -1.56 9.77 -10.96
CA VAL A 363 -1.21 8.77 -11.96
C VAL A 363 -1.32 9.35 -13.39
N THR A 364 -2.40 10.07 -13.68
CA THR A 364 -2.59 10.67 -15.02
C THR A 364 -1.50 11.69 -15.34
N ILE A 365 -1.12 12.52 -14.38
CA ILE A 365 -0.06 13.52 -14.57
C ILE A 365 1.32 12.86 -14.75
N ALA A 366 1.62 11.80 -13.99
CA ALA A 366 2.85 11.03 -14.17
C ALA A 366 2.96 10.45 -15.59
N GLN A 367 1.88 9.85 -16.09
CA GLN A 367 1.83 9.31 -17.46
C GLN A 367 1.99 10.39 -18.54
N GLN A 368 1.57 11.63 -18.28
CA GLN A 368 1.81 12.76 -19.20
C GLN A 368 3.27 13.23 -19.23
N LEU A 369 4.07 12.84 -18.22
CA LEU A 369 5.51 13.06 -18.18
C LEU A 369 6.32 11.88 -18.74
N ASP A 370 5.64 10.91 -19.38
CA ASP A 370 6.21 9.65 -19.86
C ASP A 370 6.80 8.76 -18.74
N ASP A 371 6.37 8.98 -17.47
CA ASP A 371 6.69 8.08 -16.37
C ASP A 371 5.89 6.78 -16.49
N VAL A 372 6.55 5.65 -16.21
CA VAL A 372 5.90 4.36 -16.03
C VAL A 372 5.60 4.20 -14.54
N CYS A 373 4.33 4.35 -14.19
CA CYS A 373 3.92 4.43 -12.79
C CYS A 373 3.20 3.17 -12.30
N GLY A 374 3.60 2.73 -11.12
CA GLY A 374 2.88 1.75 -10.29
C GLY A 374 1.94 2.44 -9.30
N MET A 375 0.87 1.75 -8.91
CA MET A 375 -0.03 2.17 -7.84
C MET A 375 -0.36 0.98 -6.95
N THR A 376 -0.21 1.12 -5.62
CA THR A 376 -0.70 0.13 -4.66
C THR A 376 -2.03 0.58 -4.05
N GLY A 377 -2.87 -0.36 -3.67
CA GLY A 377 -4.12 -0.06 -2.97
C GLY A 377 -4.86 -1.31 -2.51
N ASP A 378 -5.71 -1.16 -1.50
CA ASP A 378 -6.49 -2.23 -0.89
C ASP A 378 -8.01 -1.96 -0.88
N GLY A 379 -8.40 -0.70 -1.07
CA GLY A 379 -9.76 -0.22 -0.94
C GLY A 379 -10.51 0.01 -2.26
N VAL A 380 -11.83 0.13 -2.16
CA VAL A 380 -12.69 0.56 -3.28
C VAL A 380 -12.27 1.93 -3.80
N ASN A 381 -11.75 2.79 -2.91
CA ASN A 381 -11.30 4.15 -3.23
C ASN A 381 -10.05 4.16 -4.14
N ASP A 382 -9.28 3.08 -4.15
CA ASP A 382 -8.03 2.95 -4.92
C ASP A 382 -8.28 2.39 -6.33
N ALA A 383 -9.39 1.69 -6.53
CA ALA A 383 -9.69 1.00 -7.79
C ALA A 383 -9.58 1.89 -9.04
N PRO A 384 -10.04 3.16 -9.06
CA PRO A 384 -9.87 4.04 -10.21
C PRO A 384 -8.41 4.36 -10.53
N ALA A 385 -7.55 4.48 -9.50
CA ALA A 385 -6.13 4.76 -9.66
C ALA A 385 -5.35 3.49 -10.03
N LEU A 386 -5.65 2.34 -9.40
CA LEU A 386 -5.11 1.02 -9.75
C LEU A 386 -5.33 0.71 -11.24
N LYS A 387 -6.56 0.94 -11.72
CA LYS A 387 -6.91 0.72 -13.12
C LYS A 387 -6.25 1.71 -14.07
N GLN A 388 -5.96 2.93 -13.64
CA GLN A 388 -5.33 3.97 -14.44
C GLN A 388 -3.82 3.77 -14.55
N ALA A 389 -3.14 3.35 -13.48
CA ALA A 389 -1.69 3.16 -13.44
C ALA A 389 -1.20 2.17 -14.52
N ASP A 390 0.06 2.23 -14.91
CA ASP A 390 0.65 1.27 -15.84
C ASP A 390 0.71 -0.12 -15.21
N ILE A 391 0.93 -0.16 -13.87
CA ILE A 391 0.84 -1.38 -13.07
C ILE A 391 0.04 -1.10 -11.80
N GLY A 392 -1.12 -1.75 -11.64
CA GLY A 392 -1.90 -1.74 -10.41
C GLY A 392 -1.53 -2.93 -9.52
N PHE A 393 -1.07 -2.68 -8.30
CA PHE A 393 -0.78 -3.68 -7.28
C PHE A 393 -1.90 -3.68 -6.23
N ALA A 394 -2.73 -4.70 -6.21
CA ALA A 394 -3.78 -4.86 -5.21
C ALA A 394 -3.31 -5.77 -4.07
N MET A 395 -3.74 -5.47 -2.84
CA MET A 395 -3.45 -6.31 -1.68
C MET A 395 -4.44 -7.48 -1.60
N GLY A 396 -3.96 -8.65 -1.17
CA GLY A 396 -4.74 -9.88 -1.13
C GLY A 396 -5.85 -9.88 -0.06
N ASP A 397 -5.66 -9.13 1.02
CA ASP A 397 -6.68 -8.87 2.04
C ASP A 397 -7.54 -7.63 1.74
N GLY A 398 -7.27 -6.96 0.63
CA GLY A 398 -8.05 -5.83 0.13
C GLY A 398 -9.45 -6.24 -0.39
N THR A 399 -10.24 -5.23 -0.74
CA THR A 399 -11.58 -5.44 -1.28
C THR A 399 -11.56 -6.14 -2.65
N ALA A 400 -12.59 -6.93 -2.96
CA ALA A 400 -12.72 -7.59 -4.26
C ALA A 400 -12.64 -6.60 -5.44
N VAL A 401 -13.15 -5.37 -5.25
CA VAL A 401 -13.10 -4.30 -6.25
C VAL A 401 -11.67 -3.84 -6.52
N ALA A 402 -10.85 -3.71 -5.48
CA ALA A 402 -9.43 -3.37 -5.62
C ALA A 402 -8.65 -4.50 -6.31
N GLN A 403 -8.90 -5.76 -5.92
CA GLN A 403 -8.26 -6.93 -6.52
C GLN A 403 -8.61 -7.08 -8.02
N GLU A 404 -9.87 -6.82 -8.40
CA GLU A 404 -10.30 -6.84 -9.80
C GLU A 404 -9.71 -5.68 -10.62
N ALA A 405 -9.49 -4.53 -9.99
CA ALA A 405 -8.89 -3.37 -10.64
C ALA A 405 -7.36 -3.49 -10.80
N GLY A 406 -6.71 -4.31 -9.99
CA GLY A 406 -5.26 -4.53 -10.02
C GLY A 406 -4.80 -5.45 -11.14
N ASP A 407 -3.61 -5.20 -11.66
CA ASP A 407 -2.94 -6.09 -12.61
C ASP A 407 -2.20 -7.22 -11.91
N VAL A 408 -1.81 -6.96 -10.67
CA VAL A 408 -1.07 -7.89 -9.79
C VAL A 408 -1.76 -7.89 -8.42
N VAL A 409 -2.01 -9.07 -7.86
CA VAL A 409 -2.55 -9.23 -6.51
C VAL A 409 -1.49 -9.90 -5.62
N ILE A 410 -1.13 -9.26 -4.52
CA ILE A 410 -0.15 -9.76 -3.54
C ILE A 410 -0.93 -10.50 -2.45
N LEU A 411 -0.84 -11.85 -2.44
CA LEU A 411 -1.68 -12.70 -1.58
C LEU A 411 -1.20 -12.79 -0.13
N ASN A 412 0.08 -12.52 0.12
CA ASN A 412 0.67 -12.47 1.47
C ASN A 412 0.98 -11.02 1.83
N ASN A 413 0.22 -10.47 2.71
CA ASN A 413 0.46 -9.15 3.28
C ASN A 413 1.12 -9.28 4.64
#